data_6bc91fa41cf2d96040e7baffcb847383
#
_entry.id   6bc91fa41cf2d96040e7baffcb847383
#
_cell.length_a   1.000
_cell.length_b   1.000
_cell.length_c   1.000
_cell.angle_alpha   90.00
_cell.angle_beta   90.00
_cell.angle_gamma   90.00
#
_symmetry.space_group_name_H-M   'P 1'
#
loop_
_entity.id
_entity.type
_entity.pdbx_description
1 polymer ?
#
loop_
_entity_poly.entity_id
_entity_poly.type
_entity_poly.pdbx_seq_one_letter_code
_entity_poly.pdbx_strand_id
1 'polypeptide(L)'
;DAVAGPATEQLARSIAEGGLIINYGTVTKEMCHISFWSLFRKKITLRGMSTLNGFETRTKERVKEIHQNLAIMANQSLLQTKIAATYGIEDYLKAYDHIDRTGTERDGKVVLLPNN
;
A
#
# COMPACT_ATOMS: atom_id res chain seq x y z
N ASP A 1 6.07 4.82 0.30
CA ASP A 1 5.04 5.75 0.78
C ASP A 1 3.73 5.49 0.05
N ALA A 2 2.72 5.06 0.81
CA ALA A 2 1.35 4.85 0.32
C ALA A 2 0.42 6.00 0.70
N VAL A 3 0.88 6.92 1.57
CA VAL A 3 0.03 7.86 2.30
C VAL A 3 0.03 9.23 1.64
N ALA A 4 1.19 9.72 1.20
CA ALA A 4 1.44 11.07 0.72
C ALA A 4 1.19 12.15 1.81
N GLY A 5 0.94 13.39 1.41
CA GLY A 5 0.76 14.49 2.35
C GLY A 5 1.98 14.70 3.26
N PRO A 6 1.76 15.09 4.53
CA PRO A 6 2.83 15.33 5.50
C PRO A 6 3.65 14.09 5.86
N ALA A 7 3.11 12.87 5.64
CA ALA A 7 3.82 11.63 5.91
C ALA A 7 5.10 11.49 5.04
N THR A 8 5.08 12.03 3.82
CA THR A 8 6.25 12.05 2.93
C THR A 8 7.42 12.82 3.58
N GLU A 9 7.15 13.96 4.21
CA GLU A 9 8.19 14.72 4.92
C GLU A 9 8.72 13.98 6.16
N GLN A 10 7.87 13.27 6.89
CA GLN A 10 8.32 12.47 8.03
C GLN A 10 9.25 11.34 7.58
N LEU A 11 8.93 10.67 6.47
CA LEU A 11 9.82 9.69 5.85
C LEU A 11 11.15 10.33 5.41
N ALA A 12 11.07 11.49 4.75
CA ALA A 12 12.26 12.21 4.28
C ALA A 12 13.20 12.62 5.42
N ARG A 13 12.66 12.97 6.59
CA ARG A 13 13.46 13.26 7.78
C ARG A 13 14.11 12.01 8.37
N SER A 14 13.47 10.88 8.28
CA SER A 14 13.90 9.62 8.90
C SER A 14 14.87 8.82 8.04
N ILE A 15 14.79 8.94 6.71
CA ILE A 15 15.62 8.18 5.78
C ILE A 15 17.08 8.68 5.80
N ALA A 16 18.02 7.79 5.50
CA ALA A 16 19.44 8.14 5.39
C ALA A 16 19.71 9.11 4.22
N GLU A 17 20.88 9.78 4.25
CA GLU A 17 21.37 10.58 3.14
C GLU A 17 21.48 9.74 1.86
N GLY A 18 21.07 10.28 0.72
CA GLY A 18 21.02 9.58 -0.56
C GLY A 18 19.87 8.58 -0.68
N GLY A 19 18.98 8.51 0.32
CA GLY A 19 17.88 7.56 0.34
C GLY A 19 16.84 7.76 -0.76
N LEU A 20 16.13 6.70 -1.09
CA LEU A 20 15.06 6.69 -2.09
C LEU A 20 13.71 6.49 -1.41
N ILE A 21 12.80 7.43 -1.60
CA ILE A 21 11.39 7.30 -1.25
C ILE A 21 10.61 6.93 -2.52
N ILE A 22 9.93 5.78 -2.50
CA ILE A 22 9.02 5.39 -3.57
C ILE A 22 7.59 5.67 -3.12
N ASN A 23 6.94 6.64 -3.77
CA ASN A 23 5.52 6.87 -3.56
C ASN A 23 4.70 6.04 -4.55
N TYR A 24 3.76 5.24 -4.03
CA TYR A 24 2.89 4.37 -4.81
C TYR A 24 1.40 4.52 -4.47
N GLY A 25 1.06 5.53 -3.67
CA GLY A 25 -0.32 5.80 -3.30
C GLY A 25 -0.49 7.13 -2.61
N THR A 26 -1.75 7.54 -2.45
CA THR A 26 -2.13 8.77 -1.76
C THR A 26 -3.41 8.55 -0.95
N VAL A 27 -3.28 7.94 0.21
CA VAL A 27 -4.42 7.72 1.13
C VAL A 27 -5.01 9.06 1.60
N THR A 28 -4.15 10.08 1.77
CA THR A 28 -4.60 11.44 2.15
C THR A 28 -5.25 12.20 1.02
N LYS A 29 -5.10 11.77 -0.23
CA LYS A 29 -5.46 12.53 -1.44
C LYS A 29 -4.73 13.87 -1.57
N GLU A 30 -3.68 14.10 -0.80
CA GLU A 30 -2.84 15.28 -0.83
C GLU A 30 -1.59 15.06 -1.67
N MET A 31 -0.95 16.15 -2.06
CA MET A 31 0.37 16.12 -2.70
C MET A 31 1.44 15.62 -1.70
N CYS A 32 2.50 15.01 -2.22
CA CYS A 32 3.66 14.69 -1.40
C CYS A 32 4.30 15.97 -0.87
N HIS A 33 4.26 16.19 0.43
CA HIS A 33 4.96 17.31 1.06
C HIS A 33 6.38 16.88 1.37
N ILE A 34 7.35 17.60 0.82
CA ILE A 34 8.77 17.38 1.10
C ILE A 34 9.49 18.72 1.12
N SER A 35 10.26 18.97 2.17
CA SER A 35 10.97 20.24 2.30
C SER A 35 12.18 20.31 1.37
N PHE A 36 12.51 21.51 0.94
CA PHE A 36 13.76 21.77 0.23
C PHE A 36 14.98 21.24 1.00
N TRP A 37 14.99 21.42 2.31
CA TRP A 37 16.10 20.97 3.14
C TRP A 37 16.28 19.47 3.18
N SER A 38 15.16 18.70 3.22
CA SER A 38 15.20 17.24 3.15
C SER A 38 15.77 16.78 1.81
N LEU A 39 15.30 17.35 0.70
CA LEU A 39 15.85 17.03 -0.62
C LEU A 39 17.29 17.46 -0.78
N PHE A 40 17.60 18.74 -0.49
CA PHE A 40 18.90 19.33 -0.78
C PHE A 40 20.01 18.79 0.11
N ARG A 41 19.85 18.82 1.45
CA ARG A 41 20.90 18.39 2.38
C ARG A 41 21.10 16.88 2.40
N LYS A 42 20.01 16.12 2.38
CA LYS A 42 20.09 14.67 2.44
C LYS A 42 20.18 14.02 1.05
N LYS A 43 20.12 14.79 -0.02
CA LYS A 43 20.19 14.27 -1.41
C LYS A 43 19.19 13.15 -1.67
N ILE A 44 18.00 13.26 -1.10
CA ILE A 44 16.96 12.25 -1.19
C ILE A 44 16.36 12.24 -2.59
N THR A 45 16.02 11.08 -3.09
CA THR A 45 15.24 10.91 -4.31
C THR A 45 13.80 10.57 -3.95
N LEU A 46 12.83 11.34 -4.45
CA LEU A 46 11.41 10.98 -4.43
C LEU A 46 11.00 10.49 -5.82
N ARG A 47 10.49 9.27 -5.91
CA ARG A 47 10.09 8.64 -7.17
C ARG A 47 8.68 8.08 -7.07
N GLY A 48 7.86 8.35 -8.07
CA GLY A 48 6.55 7.69 -8.23
C GLY A 48 6.68 6.28 -8.77
N MET A 49 5.79 5.39 -8.36
CA MET A 49 5.61 4.06 -8.92
C MET A 49 4.12 3.79 -9.10
N SER A 50 3.73 3.37 -10.29
CA SER A 50 2.38 2.88 -10.56
C SER A 50 2.43 1.37 -10.84
N THR A 51 1.67 0.60 -10.08
CA THR A 51 1.51 -0.84 -10.33
C THR A 51 0.78 -1.08 -11.65
N LEU A 52 -0.19 -0.22 -12.00
CA LEU A 52 -0.94 -0.32 -13.26
C LEU A 52 -0.01 -0.20 -14.46
N ASN A 53 0.79 0.87 -14.55
CA ASN A 53 1.77 1.04 -15.64
C ASN A 53 2.78 -0.10 -15.67
N GLY A 54 3.12 -0.67 -14.52
CA GLY A 54 4.00 -1.82 -14.44
C GLY A 54 3.40 -3.08 -15.04
N PHE A 55 2.10 -3.30 -14.99
CA PHE A 55 1.43 -4.42 -15.65
C PHE A 55 1.27 -4.21 -17.15
N GLU A 56 0.98 -2.99 -17.58
CA GLU A 56 0.84 -2.64 -19.01
C GLU A 56 2.14 -2.81 -19.81
N THR A 57 3.29 -2.60 -19.17
CA THR A 57 4.62 -2.67 -19.81
C THR A 57 5.28 -4.03 -19.70
N ARG A 58 4.73 -4.98 -18.95
CA ARG A 58 5.28 -6.33 -18.78
C ARG A 58 4.62 -7.33 -19.72
N THR A 59 5.39 -8.34 -20.14
CA THR A 59 4.81 -9.46 -20.88
C THR A 59 3.85 -10.26 -19.99
N LYS A 60 2.91 -10.96 -20.61
CA LYS A 60 1.96 -11.83 -19.90
C LYS A 60 2.68 -12.91 -19.09
N GLU A 61 3.77 -13.44 -19.61
CA GLU A 61 4.63 -14.44 -18.95
C GLU A 61 5.23 -13.87 -17.67
N ARG A 62 5.74 -12.63 -17.72
CA ARG A 62 6.31 -11.98 -16.55
C ARG A 62 5.26 -11.67 -15.48
N VAL A 63 4.06 -11.27 -15.88
CA VAL A 63 2.94 -11.08 -14.96
C VAL A 63 2.56 -12.39 -14.29
N LYS A 64 2.47 -13.49 -15.06
CA LYS A 64 2.19 -14.83 -14.53
C LYS A 64 3.25 -15.29 -13.53
N GLU A 65 4.52 -15.11 -13.85
CA GLU A 65 5.64 -15.43 -12.94
C GLU A 65 5.54 -14.66 -11.62
N ILE A 66 5.25 -13.36 -11.68
CA ILE A 66 5.05 -12.53 -10.47
C ILE A 66 3.93 -13.10 -9.60
N HIS A 67 2.76 -13.41 -10.19
CA HIS A 67 1.64 -13.97 -9.44
C HIS A 67 1.97 -15.35 -8.85
N GLN A 68 2.69 -16.20 -9.57
CA GLN A 68 3.13 -17.50 -9.06
C GLN A 68 4.06 -17.34 -7.85
N ASN A 69 5.03 -16.43 -7.93
CA ASN A 69 5.94 -16.14 -6.82
C ASN A 69 5.19 -15.59 -5.59
N LEU A 70 4.24 -14.67 -5.79
CA LEU A 70 3.40 -14.17 -4.71
C LEU A 70 2.56 -15.27 -4.06
N ALA A 71 1.99 -16.19 -4.85
CA ALA A 71 1.24 -17.33 -4.34
C ALA A 71 2.13 -18.28 -3.51
N ILE A 72 3.36 -18.56 -3.95
CA ILE A 72 4.34 -19.34 -3.20
C ILE A 72 4.65 -18.66 -1.86
N MET A 73 4.93 -17.35 -1.87
CA MET A 73 5.23 -16.59 -0.65
C MET A 73 4.04 -16.58 0.32
N ALA A 74 2.81 -16.47 -0.19
CA ALA A 74 1.60 -16.54 0.62
C ALA A 74 1.43 -17.93 1.26
N ASN A 75 1.63 -19.00 0.51
CA ASN A 75 1.57 -20.38 1.02
C ASN A 75 2.65 -20.67 2.07
N GLN A 76 3.81 -20.02 1.97
CA GLN A 76 4.89 -20.12 2.95
C GLN A 76 4.69 -19.18 4.16
N SER A 77 3.55 -18.53 4.27
CA SER A 77 3.24 -17.52 5.31
C SER A 77 4.22 -16.33 5.36
N LEU A 78 4.96 -16.08 4.29
CA LEU A 78 5.82 -14.91 4.14
C LEU A 78 5.03 -13.63 3.84
N LEU A 79 3.83 -13.79 3.28
CA LEU A 79 2.87 -12.72 3.06
C LEU A 79 1.62 -13.02 3.89
N GLN A 80 1.52 -12.39 5.04
CA GLN A 80 0.35 -12.53 5.90
C GLN A 80 -0.44 -11.23 5.93
N THR A 81 -1.76 -11.37 5.85
CA THR A 81 -2.69 -10.26 6.02
C THR A 81 -3.63 -10.62 7.17
N LYS A 82 -3.64 -9.79 8.21
CA LYS A 82 -4.59 -9.95 9.30
C LYS A 82 -6.01 -9.71 8.77
N ILE A 83 -6.92 -10.63 9.07
CA ILE A 83 -8.34 -10.47 8.81
C ILE A 83 -8.99 -9.89 10.08
N ALA A 84 -9.56 -8.70 9.97
CA ALA A 84 -10.27 -8.04 11.07
C ALA A 84 -11.67 -8.63 11.25
N ALA A 85 -12.37 -8.86 10.15
CA ALA A 85 -13.71 -9.45 10.15
C ALA A 85 -14.06 -10.06 8.79
N THR A 86 -15.02 -10.98 8.82
CA THR A 86 -15.60 -11.61 7.64
C THR A 86 -17.10 -11.42 7.68
N TYR A 87 -17.71 -11.04 6.56
CA TYR A 87 -19.14 -10.82 6.40
C TYR A 87 -19.68 -11.66 5.23
N GLY A 88 -20.93 -12.09 5.32
CA GLY A 88 -21.66 -12.56 4.16
C GLY A 88 -21.93 -11.44 3.18
N ILE A 89 -22.20 -11.77 1.91
CA ILE A 89 -22.46 -10.75 0.88
C ILE A 89 -23.69 -9.90 1.20
N GLU A 90 -24.67 -10.45 1.89
CA GLU A 90 -25.89 -9.79 2.34
C GLU A 90 -25.61 -8.68 3.37
N ASP A 91 -24.50 -8.80 4.10
CA ASP A 91 -24.05 -7.85 5.12
C ASP A 91 -23.02 -6.83 4.59
N TYR A 92 -22.96 -6.62 3.27
CA TYR A 92 -21.96 -5.74 2.64
C TYR A 92 -21.94 -4.31 3.22
N LEU A 93 -23.11 -3.76 3.61
CA LEU A 93 -23.17 -2.43 4.23
C LEU A 93 -22.44 -2.40 5.58
N LYS A 94 -22.59 -3.45 6.41
CA LYS A 94 -21.84 -3.57 7.67
C LYS A 94 -20.35 -3.70 7.44
N ALA A 95 -19.97 -4.38 6.35
CA ALA A 95 -18.57 -4.48 5.95
C ALA A 95 -18.00 -3.13 5.55
N TYR A 96 -18.74 -2.30 4.82
CA TYR A 96 -18.33 -0.92 4.48
C TYR A 96 -18.19 -0.05 5.72
N ASP A 97 -19.17 -0.08 6.62
CA ASP A 97 -19.08 0.66 7.90
C ASP A 97 -17.84 0.24 8.71
N HIS A 98 -17.47 -1.04 8.65
CA HIS A 98 -16.25 -1.54 9.31
C HIS A 98 -14.98 -1.03 8.62
N ILE A 99 -14.96 -0.95 7.28
CA ILE A 99 -13.82 -0.42 6.52
C ILE A 99 -13.55 1.05 6.87
N ASP A 100 -14.58 1.83 7.14
CA ASP A 100 -14.47 3.26 7.44
C ASP A 100 -14.00 3.56 8.88
N ARG A 101 -13.95 2.55 9.75
CA ARG A 101 -13.41 2.71 11.11
C ARG A 101 -11.92 3.04 11.07
N THR A 102 -11.42 3.67 12.11
CA THR A 102 -10.03 4.09 12.24
C THR A 102 -9.34 3.46 13.45
N GLY A 103 -8.01 3.46 13.45
CA GLY A 103 -7.23 2.95 14.58
C GLY A 103 -7.43 1.46 14.81
N THR A 104 -7.52 1.07 16.07
CA THR A 104 -7.65 -0.33 16.52
C THR A 104 -8.98 -0.98 16.14
N GLU A 105 -10.00 -0.18 15.82
CA GLU A 105 -11.31 -0.70 15.41
C GLU A 105 -11.31 -1.26 13.98
N ARG A 106 -10.24 -0.99 13.21
CA ARG A 106 -10.00 -1.52 11.85
C ARG A 106 -8.66 -2.24 11.77
N ASP A 107 -8.31 -3.07 12.68
CA ASP A 107 -7.01 -3.75 12.70
C ASP A 107 -7.00 -4.98 11.77
N GLY A 108 -6.91 -4.75 10.47
CA GLY A 108 -6.82 -5.79 9.44
C GLY A 108 -7.67 -5.54 8.20
N LYS A 109 -7.84 -6.57 7.39
CA LYS A 109 -8.70 -6.55 6.21
C LYS A 109 -10.11 -7.04 6.54
N VAL A 110 -11.10 -6.40 5.95
CA VAL A 110 -12.49 -6.88 5.96
C VAL A 110 -12.70 -7.72 4.71
N VAL A 111 -13.26 -8.91 4.88
CA VAL A 111 -13.48 -9.88 3.80
C VAL A 111 -14.98 -10.11 3.62
N LEU A 112 -15.45 -10.09 2.38
CA LEU A 112 -16.79 -10.53 1.99
C LEU A 112 -16.72 -11.95 1.44
N LEU A 113 -17.59 -12.84 1.94
CA LEU A 113 -17.76 -14.19 1.44
C LEU A 113 -19.03 -14.23 0.56
N PRO A 114 -18.89 -14.53 -0.72
CA PRO A 114 -20.03 -14.54 -1.64
C PRO A 114 -20.95 -15.75 -1.47
N ASN A 115 -20.47 -16.79 -0.81
CA ASN A 115 -21.19 -18.05 -0.61
C ASN A 115 -21.07 -18.47 0.86
N ASN A 116 -22.13 -18.30 1.60
CA ASN A 116 -22.36 -18.95 2.88
C ASN A 116 -23.44 -20.00 2.73
#